data_b762fc273b49e6f4650693c33ea76768
#
_entry.id   b762fc273b49e6f4650693c33ea76768
#
_cell.length_a   1.000
_cell.length_b   1.000
_cell.length_c   1.000
_cell.angle_alpha   90.00
_cell.angle_beta   90.00
_cell.angle_gamma   90.00
#
_symmetry.space_group_name_H-M   'P 1'
#
loop_
_entity.id
_entity.type
_entity.pdbx_description
1 polymer ?
#
loop_
_entity_poly.entity_id
_entity_poly.type
_entity_poly.pdbx_seq_one_letter_code
_entity_poly.pdbx_strand_id
1 'polypeptide(L)'
;AVEVGDRAIAIGNALGRFQNTVTSGIISGFGRDIEAFDGGGVETLQNLFQTDAAINGGNSGGPLVNSASQVIGINVATATAENISFAIPINDVKPLIDIVLEKGELLRPYLGVRYVPLTPEVAQQLGLATEQGAYIPEGTQQRPSIVAGSPADAAGLEDKDVIIAINGVNLDDDNSLVSILGRKQVDDTVSLTVLRGTQEITLEATLQPAPDGS
;
A
#
# COMPACT_ATOMS: atom_id res chain seq x y z
N ALA A 1 23.75 8.38 -1.31
CA ALA A 1 22.43 8.70 -1.85
C ALA A 1 22.37 8.15 -3.27
N VAL A 2 21.20 7.75 -3.75
CA VAL A 2 20.98 7.34 -5.13
C VAL A 2 20.58 8.60 -5.94
N GLU A 3 21.14 8.75 -7.16
CA GLU A 3 20.90 9.92 -8.01
C GLU A 3 20.40 9.49 -9.39
N VAL A 4 19.72 10.41 -10.11
CA VAL A 4 19.35 10.19 -11.52
C VAL A 4 20.63 10.07 -12.35
N GLY A 5 20.70 9.01 -13.18
CA GLY A 5 21.87 8.66 -13.96
C GLY A 5 22.74 7.57 -13.30
N ASP A 6 22.50 7.25 -12.04
CA ASP A 6 23.21 6.14 -11.38
C ASP A 6 22.88 4.80 -12.05
N ARG A 7 23.89 3.94 -12.15
CA ARG A 7 23.71 2.61 -12.74
C ARG A 7 22.80 1.75 -11.88
N ALA A 8 21.80 1.16 -12.52
CA ALA A 8 20.83 0.25 -11.93
C ALA A 8 20.94 -1.12 -12.60
N ILE A 9 21.00 -2.18 -11.79
CA ILE A 9 21.13 -3.57 -12.25
C ILE A 9 20.01 -4.36 -11.57
N ALA A 10 19.06 -4.86 -12.36
CA ALA A 10 17.97 -5.69 -11.87
C ALA A 10 18.36 -7.17 -11.98
N ILE A 11 18.17 -7.91 -10.89
CA ILE A 11 18.53 -9.33 -10.78
C ILE A 11 17.26 -10.13 -10.52
N GLY A 12 17.12 -11.30 -11.16
CA GLY A 12 15.96 -12.15 -10.92
C GLY A 12 16.03 -13.48 -11.68
N ASN A 13 14.88 -14.17 -11.71
CA ASN A 13 14.67 -15.42 -12.43
C ASN A 13 13.62 -15.21 -13.53
N ALA A 14 14.04 -14.60 -14.64
CA ALA A 14 13.12 -14.20 -15.71
C ALA A 14 12.29 -15.38 -16.20
N LEU A 15 10.96 -15.18 -16.26
CA LEU A 15 9.98 -16.16 -16.73
C LEU A 15 9.99 -17.51 -15.96
N GLY A 16 10.60 -17.57 -14.76
CA GLY A 16 10.73 -18.78 -13.97
C GLY A 16 11.63 -19.86 -14.59
N ARG A 17 12.25 -19.58 -15.73
CA ARG A 17 13.08 -20.53 -16.50
C ARG A 17 14.53 -20.10 -16.65
N PHE A 18 14.79 -18.79 -16.57
CA PHE A 18 16.12 -18.24 -16.78
C PHE A 18 16.66 -17.72 -15.44
N GLN A 19 17.19 -18.64 -14.64
CA GLN A 19 17.81 -18.31 -13.36
C GLN A 19 18.97 -17.32 -13.55
N ASN A 20 19.11 -16.40 -12.59
CA ASN A 20 20.18 -15.38 -12.59
C ASN A 20 20.15 -14.45 -13.82
N THR A 21 18.96 -14.16 -14.36
CA THR A 21 18.81 -13.12 -15.38
C THR A 21 19.17 -11.76 -14.78
N VAL A 22 20.07 -11.07 -15.46
CA VAL A 22 20.52 -9.73 -15.09
C VAL A 22 20.19 -8.78 -16.23
N THR A 23 19.51 -7.68 -15.91
CA THR A 23 19.32 -6.55 -16.83
C THR A 23 19.95 -5.32 -16.23
N SER A 24 20.34 -4.34 -17.05
CA SER A 24 20.97 -3.13 -16.56
C SER A 24 20.47 -1.90 -17.29
N GLY A 25 20.44 -0.79 -16.57
CA GLY A 25 20.09 0.53 -17.03
C GLY A 25 20.59 1.57 -16.04
N ILE A 26 19.84 2.67 -15.95
CA ILE A 26 20.10 3.76 -15.00
C ILE A 26 18.83 4.06 -14.18
N ILE A 27 19.00 4.78 -13.09
CA ILE A 27 17.89 5.46 -12.42
C ILE A 27 17.48 6.64 -13.28
N SER A 28 16.25 6.63 -13.78
CA SER A 28 15.70 7.64 -14.68
C SER A 28 14.87 8.70 -13.95
N GLY A 29 14.44 8.42 -12.72
CA GLY A 29 13.62 9.34 -11.91
C GLY A 29 13.27 8.80 -10.54
N PHE A 30 12.66 9.67 -9.73
CA PHE A 30 12.21 9.40 -8.36
C PHE A 30 10.76 9.83 -8.16
N GLY A 31 10.14 9.39 -7.07
CA GLY A 31 8.83 9.84 -6.63
C GLY A 31 7.74 9.56 -7.66
N ARG A 32 7.76 8.37 -8.27
CA ARG A 32 6.75 7.96 -9.25
C ARG A 32 5.67 7.17 -8.55
N ASP A 33 4.42 7.56 -8.82
CA ASP A 33 3.24 6.85 -8.38
C ASP A 33 2.64 6.10 -9.55
N ILE A 34 2.26 4.84 -9.33
CA ILE A 34 1.69 3.99 -10.37
C ILE A 34 0.51 3.20 -9.82
N GLU A 35 -0.42 2.86 -10.68
CA GLU A 35 -1.44 1.87 -10.40
C GLU A 35 -0.98 0.49 -10.91
N ALA A 36 -0.91 -0.48 -10.04
CA ALA A 36 -0.61 -1.87 -10.36
C ALA A 36 -1.89 -2.72 -10.26
N PHE A 37 -2.02 -3.70 -11.16
CA PHE A 37 -3.14 -4.64 -11.18
C PHE A 37 -2.59 -6.03 -10.82
N ASP A 38 -3.04 -6.59 -9.71
CA ASP A 38 -2.56 -7.92 -9.25
C ASP A 38 -3.60 -9.04 -9.37
N GLY A 39 -4.68 -8.82 -10.12
CA GLY A 39 -5.79 -9.79 -10.27
C GLY A 39 -6.79 -9.79 -9.11
N GLY A 40 -6.53 -9.07 -8.03
CA GLY A 40 -7.42 -8.88 -6.88
C GLY A 40 -7.96 -7.45 -6.78
N GLY A 41 -7.34 -6.50 -7.47
CA GLY A 41 -7.71 -5.09 -7.42
C GLY A 41 -6.69 -4.17 -8.07
N VAL A 42 -6.90 -2.88 -7.91
CA VAL A 42 -5.93 -1.84 -8.24
C VAL A 42 -5.17 -1.50 -6.96
N GLU A 43 -3.86 -1.63 -6.99
CA GLU A 43 -2.98 -1.19 -5.91
C GLU A 43 -2.21 0.04 -6.38
N THR A 44 -2.23 1.12 -5.60
CA THR A 44 -1.41 2.31 -5.86
C THR A 44 -0.08 2.16 -5.15
N LEU A 45 0.99 2.08 -5.92
CA LEU A 45 2.36 2.09 -5.41
C LEU A 45 2.93 3.50 -5.56
N GLN A 46 3.48 4.04 -4.46
CA GLN A 46 3.93 5.43 -4.38
C GLN A 46 5.44 5.51 -4.18
N ASN A 47 6.02 6.67 -4.51
CA ASN A 47 7.43 7.03 -4.27
C ASN A 47 8.44 6.08 -4.93
N LEU A 48 8.12 5.52 -6.09
CA LEU A 48 8.98 4.56 -6.77
C LEU A 48 10.17 5.22 -7.48
N PHE A 49 11.26 4.47 -7.59
CA PHE A 49 12.31 4.73 -8.56
C PHE A 49 11.83 4.35 -9.95
N GLN A 50 12.09 5.20 -10.93
CA GLN A 50 11.98 4.85 -12.34
C GLN A 50 13.35 4.43 -12.87
N THR A 51 13.40 3.38 -13.69
CA THR A 51 14.61 2.89 -14.37
C THR A 51 14.30 2.46 -15.80
N ASP A 52 15.27 2.51 -16.69
CA ASP A 52 15.21 1.93 -18.03
C ASP A 52 15.79 0.49 -18.08
N ALA A 53 16.28 -0.03 -16.94
CA ALA A 53 16.59 -1.44 -16.80
C ALA A 53 15.33 -2.29 -17.04
N ALA A 54 15.40 -3.28 -17.93
CA ALA A 54 14.24 -4.11 -18.25
C ALA A 54 13.78 -4.93 -17.03
N ILE A 55 12.59 -4.63 -16.53
CA ILE A 55 11.93 -5.41 -15.47
C ILE A 55 10.73 -6.11 -16.10
N ASN A 56 10.68 -7.43 -15.95
CA ASN A 56 9.65 -8.29 -16.54
C ASN A 56 9.24 -9.36 -15.51
N GLY A 57 8.23 -10.16 -15.85
CA GLY A 57 7.86 -11.32 -15.04
C GLY A 57 9.07 -12.22 -14.79
N GLY A 58 9.41 -12.40 -13.49
CA GLY A 58 10.51 -13.22 -13.01
C GLY A 58 11.69 -12.45 -12.41
N ASN A 59 11.89 -11.15 -12.72
CA ASN A 59 12.77 -10.31 -11.92
C ASN A 59 12.01 -9.32 -11.00
N SER A 60 10.69 -9.25 -11.13
CA SER A 60 9.82 -8.61 -10.14
C SER A 60 9.96 -9.30 -8.78
N GLY A 61 10.02 -8.50 -7.70
CA GLY A 61 10.35 -8.97 -6.35
C GLY A 61 11.84 -9.20 -6.12
N GLY A 62 12.66 -9.22 -7.18
CA GLY A 62 14.12 -9.30 -7.08
C GLY A 62 14.76 -7.95 -6.74
N PRO A 63 16.05 -7.95 -6.36
CA PRO A 63 16.75 -6.74 -6.01
C PRO A 63 17.13 -5.91 -7.23
N LEU A 64 17.04 -4.57 -7.07
CA LEU A 64 17.74 -3.58 -7.87
C LEU A 64 19.02 -3.20 -7.15
N VAL A 65 20.18 -3.33 -7.81
CA VAL A 65 21.48 -3.03 -7.18
C VAL A 65 22.21 -1.95 -7.95
N ASN A 66 23.09 -1.22 -7.25
CA ASN A 66 24.00 -0.24 -7.85
C ASN A 66 25.31 -0.87 -8.33
N SER A 67 26.22 -0.06 -8.88
CA SER A 67 27.56 -0.50 -9.33
C SER A 67 28.45 -1.05 -8.21
N ALA A 68 28.16 -0.75 -6.94
CA ALA A 68 28.87 -1.27 -5.78
C ALA A 68 28.24 -2.55 -5.23
N SER A 69 27.27 -3.17 -5.97
CA SER A 69 26.53 -4.36 -5.56
C SER A 69 25.67 -4.17 -4.31
N GLN A 70 25.32 -2.94 -4.00
CA GLN A 70 24.40 -2.63 -2.89
C GLN A 70 22.97 -2.65 -3.40
N VAL A 71 22.06 -3.24 -2.64
CA VAL A 71 20.62 -3.19 -2.94
C VAL A 71 20.12 -1.76 -2.73
N ILE A 72 19.56 -1.16 -3.77
CA ILE A 72 18.99 0.18 -3.75
C ILE A 72 17.45 0.17 -3.85
N GLY A 73 16.87 -0.95 -4.31
CA GLY A 73 15.41 -1.10 -4.42
C GLY A 73 14.98 -2.54 -4.65
N ILE A 74 13.66 -2.74 -4.70
CA ILE A 74 13.00 -3.99 -5.04
C ILE A 74 12.24 -3.78 -6.37
N ASN A 75 12.53 -4.60 -7.38
CA ASN A 75 11.92 -4.50 -8.70
C ASN A 75 10.41 -4.72 -8.66
N VAL A 76 9.66 -3.88 -9.36
CA VAL A 76 8.22 -4.04 -9.56
C VAL A 76 7.95 -4.17 -11.05
N ALA A 77 7.45 -5.33 -11.50
CA ALA A 77 7.04 -5.50 -12.89
C ALA A 77 5.71 -4.77 -13.10
N THR A 78 5.76 -3.66 -13.79
CA THR A 78 4.57 -2.96 -14.29
C THR A 78 4.64 -2.78 -15.78
N ALA A 79 3.63 -3.02 -16.33
CA ALA A 79 3.24 -3.33 -17.64
C ALA A 79 3.46 -2.41 -18.74
N THR A 80 3.39 -1.57 -19.36
CA THR A 80 2.90 -1.24 -20.71
C THR A 80 3.75 -0.26 -21.51
N ALA A 81 4.88 0.22 -21.00
CA ALA A 81 5.75 1.13 -21.73
C ALA A 81 7.16 0.53 -21.90
N GLU A 82 7.70 0.63 -23.10
CA GLU A 82 9.08 0.24 -23.35
C GLU A 82 10.05 1.16 -22.60
N ASN A 83 11.06 0.58 -21.96
CA ASN A 83 12.12 1.28 -21.20
C ASN A 83 11.63 2.13 -20.02
N ILE A 84 10.45 1.80 -19.48
CA ILE A 84 9.95 2.38 -18.22
C ILE A 84 9.63 1.23 -17.28
N SER A 85 10.41 1.14 -16.23
CA SER A 85 10.27 0.15 -15.17
C SER A 85 10.37 0.84 -13.82
N PHE A 86 9.92 0.17 -12.77
CA PHE A 86 9.85 0.76 -11.43
C PHE A 86 10.46 -0.14 -10.37
N ALA A 87 10.93 0.46 -9.29
CA ALA A 87 11.41 -0.25 -8.12
C ALA A 87 11.05 0.50 -6.83
N ILE A 88 10.65 -0.23 -5.80
CA ILE A 88 10.41 0.32 -4.47
C ILE A 88 11.78 0.66 -3.85
N PRO A 89 12.01 1.88 -3.37
CA PRO A 89 13.26 2.25 -2.71
C PRO A 89 13.56 1.35 -1.50
N ILE A 90 14.80 0.89 -1.36
CA ILE A 90 15.17 0.00 -0.25
C ILE A 90 14.98 0.66 1.12
N ASN A 91 15.08 1.98 1.21
CA ASN A 91 14.88 2.70 2.46
C ASN A 91 13.43 2.63 2.95
N ASP A 92 12.46 2.46 2.05
CA ASP A 92 11.04 2.29 2.39
C ASP A 92 10.75 0.85 2.86
N VAL A 93 11.57 -0.11 2.43
CA VAL A 93 11.44 -1.54 2.80
C VAL A 93 12.24 -1.87 4.06
N LYS A 94 13.34 -1.16 4.31
CA LYS A 94 14.27 -1.46 5.40
C LYS A 94 13.59 -1.55 6.79
N PRO A 95 12.68 -0.65 7.19
CA PRO A 95 11.97 -0.78 8.47
C PRO A 95 11.18 -2.09 8.59
N LEU A 96 10.60 -2.58 7.49
CA LEU A 96 9.88 -3.86 7.46
C LEU A 96 10.83 -5.04 7.61
N ILE A 97 12.01 -4.97 6.97
CA ILE A 97 13.07 -5.99 7.12
C ILE A 97 13.52 -6.06 8.58
N ASP A 98 13.77 -4.91 9.21
CA ASP A 98 14.19 -4.84 10.60
C ASP A 98 13.14 -5.48 11.53
N ILE A 99 11.84 -5.22 11.31
CA ILE A 99 10.75 -5.86 12.05
C ILE A 99 10.76 -7.39 11.89
N VAL A 100 10.93 -7.89 10.66
CA VAL A 100 10.98 -9.34 10.41
C VAL A 100 12.20 -9.99 11.07
N LEU A 101 13.35 -9.31 11.06
CA LEU A 101 14.57 -9.81 11.71
C LEU A 101 14.46 -9.84 13.24
N GLU A 102 13.73 -8.88 13.83
CA GLU A 102 13.53 -8.81 15.28
C GLU A 102 12.42 -9.73 15.78
N LYS A 103 11.29 -9.79 15.05
CA LYS A 103 10.08 -10.50 15.48
C LYS A 103 9.89 -11.86 14.81
N GLY A 104 10.66 -12.17 13.74
CA GLY A 104 10.53 -13.42 12.99
C GLY A 104 9.40 -13.45 11.98
N GLU A 105 8.53 -12.45 11.96
CA GLU A 105 7.38 -12.36 11.08
C GLU A 105 7.03 -10.91 10.77
N LEU A 106 6.40 -10.67 9.61
CA LEU A 106 5.84 -9.38 9.23
C LEU A 106 4.36 -9.35 9.58
N LEU A 107 4.05 -8.84 10.76
CA LEU A 107 2.68 -8.62 11.17
C LEU A 107 2.19 -7.30 10.57
N ARG A 108 1.29 -7.36 9.59
CA ARG A 108 0.64 -6.17 9.05
C ARG A 108 -0.46 -5.72 10.01
N PRO A 109 -0.48 -4.44 10.41
CA PRO A 109 -1.58 -3.92 11.20
C PRO A 109 -2.88 -3.95 10.40
N TYR A 110 -3.92 -4.51 11.00
CA TYR A 110 -5.20 -4.78 10.36
C TYR A 110 -6.33 -4.11 11.13
N LEU A 111 -7.21 -3.41 10.41
CA LEU A 111 -8.41 -2.78 10.97
C LEU A 111 -9.66 -3.61 10.73
N GLY A 112 -9.74 -4.30 9.60
CA GLY A 112 -10.85 -5.20 9.29
C GLY A 112 -12.03 -4.52 8.59
N VAL A 113 -11.76 -3.57 7.69
CA VAL A 113 -12.78 -2.91 6.88
C VAL A 113 -12.52 -3.08 5.39
N ARG A 114 -13.61 -3.16 4.61
CA ARG A 114 -13.62 -2.90 3.18
C ARG A 114 -14.21 -1.53 2.95
N TYR A 115 -13.53 -0.73 2.16
CA TYR A 115 -13.92 0.65 1.94
C TYR A 115 -13.76 1.05 0.48
N VAL A 116 -14.40 2.15 0.12
CA VAL A 116 -14.23 2.84 -1.14
C VAL A 116 -13.58 4.19 -0.84
N PRO A 117 -12.40 4.50 -1.40
CA PRO A 117 -11.84 5.84 -1.31
C PRO A 117 -12.83 6.85 -1.89
N LEU A 118 -13.06 7.94 -1.18
CA LEU A 118 -13.94 8.98 -1.67
C LEU A 118 -13.19 9.89 -2.65
N THR A 119 -13.85 10.15 -3.77
CA THR A 119 -13.56 11.25 -4.68
C THR A 119 -14.78 12.16 -4.74
N PRO A 120 -14.66 13.41 -5.23
CA PRO A 120 -15.80 14.29 -5.39
C PRO A 120 -16.96 13.65 -6.15
N GLU A 121 -16.67 12.85 -7.19
CA GLU A 121 -17.67 12.16 -8.01
C GLU A 121 -18.39 11.07 -7.21
N VAL A 122 -17.64 10.25 -6.46
CA VAL A 122 -18.21 9.19 -5.61
C VAL A 122 -19.04 9.79 -4.48
N ALA A 123 -18.56 10.84 -3.84
CA ALA A 123 -19.27 11.54 -2.78
C ALA A 123 -20.60 12.11 -3.28
N GLN A 124 -20.59 12.73 -4.47
CA GLN A 124 -21.81 13.27 -5.10
C GLN A 124 -22.81 12.15 -5.44
N GLN A 125 -22.34 11.02 -5.99
CA GLN A 125 -23.20 9.88 -6.31
C GLN A 125 -23.86 9.26 -5.09
N LEU A 126 -23.15 9.23 -3.95
CA LEU A 126 -23.64 8.68 -2.69
C LEU A 126 -24.38 9.73 -1.83
N GLY A 127 -24.38 11.01 -2.22
CA GLY A 127 -25.00 12.10 -1.47
C GLY A 127 -24.34 12.35 -0.12
N LEU A 128 -23.02 12.19 -0.02
CA LEU A 128 -22.26 12.35 1.19
C LEU A 128 -21.89 13.81 1.43
N ALA A 129 -21.70 14.18 2.72
CA ALA A 129 -21.36 15.53 3.14
C ALA A 129 -19.85 15.84 3.02
N THR A 130 -19.01 14.82 2.77
CA THR A 130 -17.57 14.95 2.59
C THR A 130 -17.14 14.39 1.24
N GLU A 131 -16.14 15.01 0.63
CA GLU A 131 -15.57 14.58 -0.66
C GLU A 131 -14.28 13.75 -0.50
N GLN A 132 -13.79 13.61 0.73
CA GLN A 132 -12.57 12.86 1.06
C GLN A 132 -12.82 11.91 2.23
N GLY A 133 -12.10 10.80 2.26
CA GLY A 133 -12.20 9.78 3.29
C GLY A 133 -12.32 8.37 2.74
N ALA A 134 -12.58 7.43 3.65
CA ALA A 134 -12.80 6.02 3.36
C ALA A 134 -14.26 5.66 3.69
N TYR A 135 -15.11 5.54 2.68
CA TYR A 135 -16.51 5.16 2.83
C TYR A 135 -16.65 3.66 3.00
N ILE A 136 -17.38 3.23 4.02
CA ILE A 136 -17.69 1.82 4.29
C ILE A 136 -19.03 1.50 3.63
N PRO A 137 -19.07 0.80 2.49
CA PRO A 137 -20.30 0.47 1.80
C PRO A 137 -21.13 -0.54 2.61
N GLU A 138 -22.41 -0.67 2.28
CA GLU A 138 -23.24 -1.71 2.85
C GLU A 138 -22.76 -3.10 2.39
N GLY A 139 -22.36 -3.93 3.36
CA GLY A 139 -21.87 -5.27 3.10
C GLY A 139 -22.98 -6.27 2.80
N THR A 140 -22.61 -7.46 2.34
CA THR A 140 -23.51 -8.61 2.20
C THR A 140 -23.11 -9.70 3.20
N GLN A 141 -23.98 -10.70 3.44
CA GLN A 141 -23.64 -11.83 4.33
C GLN A 141 -22.40 -12.62 3.86
N GLN A 142 -22.18 -12.72 2.53
CA GLN A 142 -21.02 -13.40 1.97
C GLN A 142 -19.77 -12.51 1.90
N ARG A 143 -19.99 -11.18 1.92
CA ARG A 143 -18.91 -10.20 1.80
C ARG A 143 -19.20 -8.96 2.68
N PRO A 144 -19.08 -9.11 4.00
CA PRO A 144 -19.32 -7.98 4.90
C PRO A 144 -18.26 -6.89 4.69
N SER A 145 -18.66 -5.63 4.85
CA SER A 145 -17.72 -4.51 4.79
C SER A 145 -16.93 -4.36 6.08
N ILE A 146 -17.50 -4.78 7.20
CA ILE A 146 -16.83 -4.87 8.49
C ILE A 146 -16.69 -6.36 8.83
N VAL A 147 -15.46 -6.78 9.06
CA VAL A 147 -15.17 -8.19 9.38
C VAL A 147 -15.52 -8.46 10.83
N ALA A 148 -16.39 -9.43 11.09
CA ALA A 148 -16.79 -9.79 12.43
C ALA A 148 -15.58 -10.17 13.32
N GLY A 149 -15.51 -9.63 14.52
CA GLY A 149 -14.42 -9.83 15.47
C GLY A 149 -13.15 -9.03 15.16
N SER A 150 -13.16 -8.18 14.12
CA SER A 150 -12.05 -7.29 13.80
C SER A 150 -11.97 -6.08 14.73
N PRO A 151 -10.84 -5.34 14.72
CA PRO A 151 -10.75 -4.04 15.40
C PRO A 151 -11.84 -3.05 15.02
N ALA A 152 -12.26 -3.03 13.75
CA ALA A 152 -13.34 -2.18 13.29
C ALA A 152 -14.70 -2.53 13.91
N ASP A 153 -15.01 -3.83 13.97
CA ASP A 153 -16.22 -4.35 14.61
C ASP A 153 -16.20 -4.04 16.12
N ALA A 154 -15.08 -4.31 16.79
CA ALA A 154 -14.92 -4.01 18.21
C ALA A 154 -14.98 -2.51 18.53
N ALA A 155 -14.52 -1.64 17.64
CA ALA A 155 -14.60 -0.19 17.76
C ALA A 155 -16.02 0.36 17.52
N GLY A 156 -16.92 -0.45 16.95
CA GLY A 156 -18.29 -0.06 16.64
C GLY A 156 -18.43 0.75 15.34
N LEU A 157 -17.56 0.51 14.35
CA LEU A 157 -17.79 0.99 12.99
C LEU A 157 -19.04 0.31 12.41
N GLU A 158 -19.75 1.01 11.56
CA GLU A 158 -20.98 0.56 10.93
C GLU A 158 -20.94 0.76 9.41
N ASP A 159 -21.75 0.00 8.70
CA ASP A 159 -22.00 0.25 7.27
C ASP A 159 -22.47 1.69 7.05
N LYS A 160 -22.00 2.32 5.97
CA LYS A 160 -22.26 3.72 5.59
C LYS A 160 -21.49 4.77 6.42
N ASP A 161 -20.62 4.36 7.33
CA ASP A 161 -19.66 5.27 7.96
C ASP A 161 -18.65 5.77 6.93
N VAL A 162 -18.14 6.97 7.16
CA VAL A 162 -16.97 7.52 6.44
C VAL A 162 -15.87 7.80 7.44
N ILE A 163 -14.76 7.09 7.36
CA ILE A 163 -13.57 7.43 8.13
C ILE A 163 -12.92 8.64 7.45
N ILE A 164 -12.83 9.77 8.16
CA ILE A 164 -12.30 11.02 7.63
C ILE A 164 -10.92 11.37 8.17
N ALA A 165 -10.53 10.84 9.34
CA ALA A 165 -9.18 11.01 9.88
C ALA A 165 -8.78 9.83 10.78
N ILE A 166 -7.46 9.64 10.94
CA ILE A 166 -6.85 8.69 11.88
C ILE A 166 -5.80 9.44 12.71
N ASN A 167 -5.92 9.39 14.03
CA ASN A 167 -5.04 10.12 14.97
C ASN A 167 -4.87 11.60 14.60
N GLY A 168 -5.95 12.24 14.11
CA GLY A 168 -5.96 13.64 13.68
C GLY A 168 -5.32 13.92 12.32
N VAL A 169 -4.86 12.89 11.60
CA VAL A 169 -4.42 13.02 10.20
C VAL A 169 -5.61 12.75 9.29
N ASN A 170 -6.00 13.74 8.48
CA ASN A 170 -7.10 13.59 7.54
C ASN A 170 -6.77 12.57 6.45
N LEU A 171 -7.79 11.83 6.02
CA LEU A 171 -7.71 11.00 4.83
C LEU A 171 -7.93 11.86 3.59
N ASP A 172 -6.96 11.89 2.72
CA ASP A 172 -6.94 12.65 1.47
C ASP A 172 -6.14 11.87 0.39
N ASP A 173 -5.85 12.52 -0.73
CA ASP A 173 -5.10 11.90 -1.84
C ASP A 173 -3.67 11.52 -1.46
N ASP A 174 -3.05 12.24 -0.51
CA ASP A 174 -1.70 11.98 -0.03
C ASP A 174 -1.66 10.99 1.16
N ASN A 175 -2.77 10.86 1.89
CA ASN A 175 -2.91 10.10 3.13
C ASN A 175 -4.08 9.12 3.06
N SER A 176 -3.90 8.01 2.35
CA SER A 176 -4.92 6.96 2.31
C SER A 176 -5.01 6.18 3.63
N LEU A 177 -6.15 5.52 3.87
CA LEU A 177 -6.34 4.63 5.02
C LEU A 177 -5.20 3.60 5.15
N VAL A 178 -4.83 2.97 4.03
CA VAL A 178 -3.76 1.96 3.99
C VAL A 178 -2.41 2.59 4.31
N SER A 179 -2.09 3.78 3.76
CA SER A 179 -0.80 4.43 3.99
C SER A 179 -0.63 4.87 5.45
N ILE A 180 -1.71 5.35 6.09
CA ILE A 180 -1.65 5.73 7.51
C ILE A 180 -1.51 4.49 8.40
N LEU A 181 -2.32 3.44 8.15
CA LEU A 181 -2.26 2.21 8.93
C LEU A 181 -0.94 1.48 8.72
N GLY A 182 -0.38 1.49 7.50
CA GLY A 182 0.91 0.85 7.21
C GLY A 182 2.10 1.41 7.99
N ARG A 183 1.95 2.61 8.58
CA ARG A 183 2.97 3.24 9.47
C ARG A 183 2.76 2.90 10.95
N LYS A 184 1.74 2.09 11.28
CA LYS A 184 1.42 1.65 12.63
C LYS A 184 1.95 0.25 12.89
N GLN A 185 1.90 -0.15 14.16
CA GLN A 185 2.23 -1.51 14.58
C GLN A 185 0.96 -2.26 15.01
N VAL A 186 1.06 -3.58 15.02
CA VAL A 186 0.05 -4.41 15.69
C VAL A 186 0.03 -4.03 17.17
N ASP A 187 -1.16 -4.06 17.78
CA ASP A 187 -1.48 -3.61 19.13
C ASP A 187 -1.48 -2.08 19.33
N ASP A 188 -1.13 -1.27 18.30
CA ASP A 188 -1.36 0.17 18.38
C ASP A 188 -2.87 0.46 18.48
N THR A 189 -3.25 1.37 19.38
CA THR A 189 -4.59 1.93 19.40
C THR A 189 -4.62 3.20 18.57
N VAL A 190 -5.55 3.25 17.61
CA VAL A 190 -5.76 4.40 16.74
C VAL A 190 -7.12 5.03 17.01
N SER A 191 -7.15 6.36 16.99
CA SER A 191 -8.38 7.15 17.09
C SER A 191 -8.89 7.42 15.67
N LEU A 192 -10.09 6.93 15.38
CA LEU A 192 -10.78 7.11 14.10
C LEU A 192 -11.78 8.24 14.23
N THR A 193 -11.64 9.30 13.42
CA THR A 193 -12.69 10.30 13.26
C THR A 193 -13.61 9.84 12.15
N VAL A 194 -14.89 9.64 12.45
CA VAL A 194 -15.87 9.00 11.59
C VAL A 194 -17.07 9.91 11.42
N LEU A 195 -17.52 10.06 10.18
CA LEU A 195 -18.77 10.72 9.85
C LEU A 195 -19.86 9.64 9.68
N ARG A 196 -20.81 9.61 10.63
CA ARG A 196 -22.00 8.73 10.62
C ARG A 196 -23.23 9.55 10.27
N GLY A 197 -23.68 9.47 9.01
CA GLY A 197 -24.66 10.39 8.46
C GLY A 197 -24.11 11.82 8.42
N THR A 198 -24.61 12.69 9.29
CA THR A 198 -24.13 14.09 9.45
C THR A 198 -23.41 14.32 10.76
N GLN A 199 -23.27 13.30 11.59
CA GLN A 199 -22.65 13.40 12.91
C GLN A 199 -21.20 12.91 12.86
N GLU A 200 -20.28 13.74 13.32
CA GLU A 200 -18.90 13.35 13.55
C GLU A 200 -18.77 12.66 14.91
N ILE A 201 -18.19 11.48 14.93
CA ILE A 201 -17.93 10.67 16.12
C ILE A 201 -16.46 10.23 16.14
N THR A 202 -15.95 9.91 17.31
CA THR A 202 -14.61 9.36 17.49
C THR A 202 -14.72 7.93 18.03
N LEU A 203 -14.02 7.00 17.39
CA LEU A 203 -13.95 5.61 17.78
C LEU A 203 -12.48 5.22 18.00
N GLU A 204 -12.23 4.37 19.00
CA GLU A 204 -10.90 3.84 19.28
C GLU A 204 -10.81 2.39 18.78
N ALA A 205 -9.82 2.09 17.97
CA ALA A 205 -9.57 0.74 17.45
C ALA A 205 -8.16 0.27 17.78
N THR A 206 -8.02 -0.90 18.40
CA THR A 206 -6.72 -1.53 18.63
C THR A 206 -6.42 -2.48 17.49
N LEU A 207 -5.37 -2.18 16.71
CA LEU A 207 -5.02 -2.91 15.51
C LEU A 207 -4.57 -4.35 15.85
N GLN A 208 -4.99 -5.30 15.03
CA GLN A 208 -4.62 -6.71 15.15
C GLN A 208 -3.72 -7.15 14.00
N PRO A 209 -3.05 -8.30 14.09
CA PRO A 209 -2.40 -8.89 12.93
C PRO A 209 -3.41 -9.17 11.80
N ALA A 210 -3.03 -8.88 10.57
CA ALA A 210 -3.83 -9.28 9.43
C ALA A 210 -3.97 -10.81 9.40
N PRO A 211 -5.17 -11.36 9.12
CA PRO A 211 -5.35 -12.80 8.94
C PRO A 211 -4.47 -13.33 7.80
N ASP A 212 -3.97 -14.57 7.94
CA ASP A 212 -3.19 -15.23 6.88
C ASP A 212 -3.98 -15.23 5.56
N GLY A 213 -3.39 -14.70 4.51
CA GLY A 213 -3.98 -14.67 3.17
C GLY A 213 -4.91 -13.47 2.89
N SER A 214 -4.86 -12.40 3.69
CA SER A 214 -5.59 -11.15 3.47
C SER A 214 -4.67 -10.09 2.83
#